data_e3853dd4f8e2f0320bf07f19bce11267
#
_entry.id   e3853dd4f8e2f0320bf07f19bce11267
#
_cell.length_a   1.000
_cell.length_b   1.000
_cell.length_c   1.000
_cell.angle_alpha   90.00
_cell.angle_beta   90.00
_cell.angle_gamma   90.00
#
_symmetry.space_group_name_H-M   'P 1'
#
loop_
_entity.id
_entity.type
_entity.pdbx_description
1 polymer ?
#
loop_
_entity_poly.entity_id
_entity_poly.type
_entity_poly.pdbx_seq_one_letter_code
_entity_poly.pdbx_strand_id
1 'polypeptide(L)' 'MSIKVTKKQKDFLGDFIKNLDALLMAGEVNDLLIAIDDAIIETFDEDGYPSETGNQLQKIYDEIYLMYE' A
#
# COMPACT_ATOMS: atom_id res chain seq x y z
N MET A 1 5.99 -1.76 17.47
CA MET A 1 6.34 -2.85 16.54
C MET A 1 6.24 -2.38 15.11
N SER A 2 7.22 -2.73 14.28
CA SER A 2 7.14 -2.36 12.87
C SER A 2 6.32 -3.38 12.07
N ILE A 3 5.71 -2.91 11.00
CA ILE A 3 4.96 -3.76 10.10
C ILE A 3 5.95 -4.47 9.17
N LYS A 4 5.80 -5.77 9.01
CA LYS A 4 6.70 -6.56 8.16
C LYS A 4 6.13 -6.63 6.75
N VAL A 5 6.94 -6.20 5.79
CA VAL A 5 6.62 -6.35 4.37
C VAL A 5 7.86 -6.88 3.67
N THR A 6 7.68 -7.48 2.51
CA THR A 6 8.83 -7.93 1.72
C THR A 6 9.56 -6.72 1.15
N LYS A 7 10.84 -6.91 0.83
CA LYS A 7 11.61 -5.84 0.18
C LYS A 7 10.94 -5.39 -1.11
N LYS A 8 10.41 -6.34 -1.87
CA LYS A 8 9.73 -6.06 -3.13
C LYS A 8 8.49 -5.19 -2.90
N GLN A 9 7.70 -5.53 -1.88
CA GLN A 9 6.52 -4.74 -1.51
C GLN A 9 6.93 -3.33 -1.06
N LYS A 10 7.96 -3.25 -0.23
CA LYS A 10 8.44 -1.97 0.28
C LYS A 10 8.93 -1.08 -0.85
N ASP A 11 9.72 -1.62 -1.77
CA ASP A 11 10.23 -0.86 -2.90
C ASP A 11 9.09 -0.35 -3.78
N PHE A 12 8.10 -1.20 -4.03
CA PHE A 12 6.95 -0.81 -4.83
C PHE A 12 6.12 0.28 -4.15
N LEU A 13 5.79 0.08 -2.88
CA LEU A 13 4.99 1.05 -2.13
C LEU A 13 5.72 2.39 -1.98
N GLY A 14 7.04 2.36 -1.86
CA GLY A 14 7.84 3.56 -1.69
C GLY A 14 7.74 4.54 -2.86
N ASP A 15 7.38 4.05 -4.05
CA ASP A 15 7.18 4.91 -5.21
C ASP A 15 5.90 5.75 -5.09
N PHE A 16 4.95 5.33 -4.27
CA PHE A 16 3.64 5.97 -4.14
C PHE A 16 3.40 6.60 -2.78
N ILE A 17 4.09 6.13 -1.75
CA ILE A 17 3.87 6.56 -0.37
C ILE A 17 5.15 7.20 0.16
N LYS A 18 5.15 8.52 0.31
CA LYS A 18 6.34 9.27 0.70
C LYS A 18 6.80 8.99 2.11
N ASN A 19 5.85 8.74 3.02
CA ASN A 19 6.15 8.50 4.43
C ASN A 19 6.05 7.01 4.79
N LEU A 20 6.35 6.14 3.84
CA LEU A 20 6.23 4.69 4.02
C LEU A 20 7.03 4.19 5.21
N ASP A 21 8.30 4.62 5.34
CA ASP A 21 9.14 4.17 6.44
C ASP A 21 8.55 4.54 7.80
N ALA A 22 8.01 5.75 7.91
CA ALA A 22 7.37 6.20 9.14
C ALA A 22 6.15 5.35 9.48
N LEU A 23 5.35 5.01 8.47
CA LEU A 23 4.17 4.16 8.65
C LEU A 23 4.55 2.75 9.09
N LEU A 24 5.60 2.19 8.48
CA LEU A 24 6.07 0.86 8.85
C LEU A 24 6.62 0.84 10.27
N MET A 25 7.37 1.86 10.66
CA MET A 25 7.95 1.94 12.01
C MET A 25 6.91 2.19 13.08
N ALA A 26 5.85 2.95 12.74
CA ALA A 26 4.77 3.22 13.68
C ALA A 26 3.98 1.96 14.03
N GLY A 27 3.93 0.99 13.13
CA GLY A 27 3.26 -0.29 13.38
C GLY A 27 1.75 -0.21 13.33
N GLU A 28 1.19 0.88 12.81
CA GLU A 28 -0.25 1.06 12.70
C GLU A 28 -0.73 0.56 11.34
N VAL A 29 -1.22 -0.68 11.31
CA VAL A 29 -1.64 -1.33 10.07
C VAL A 29 -2.73 -0.54 9.36
N ASN A 30 -3.71 -0.02 10.11
CA ASN A 30 -4.80 0.74 9.52
C ASN A 30 -4.29 1.97 8.78
N ASP A 31 -3.32 2.69 9.34
CA ASP A 31 -2.75 3.86 8.70
C ASP A 31 -2.06 3.50 7.39
N LEU A 32 -1.33 2.38 7.39
CA LEU A 32 -0.68 1.90 6.18
C LEU A 32 -1.71 1.50 5.12
N LEU A 33 -2.77 0.80 5.53
CA LEU A 33 -3.81 0.39 4.59
C LEU A 33 -4.53 1.59 3.97
N ILE A 34 -4.78 2.63 4.78
CA ILE A 34 -5.38 3.87 4.28
C ILE A 34 -4.46 4.52 3.24
N ALA A 35 -3.16 4.57 3.52
CA ALA A 35 -2.20 5.15 2.58
C ALA A 35 -2.16 4.38 1.26
N ILE A 36 -2.22 3.05 1.33
CA ILE A 36 -2.26 2.22 0.12
C ILE A 36 -3.56 2.46 -0.65
N ASP A 37 -4.68 2.55 0.05
CA ASP A 37 -5.97 2.82 -0.59
C ASP A 37 -5.97 4.16 -1.32
N ASP A 38 -5.42 5.20 -0.70
CA ASP A 38 -5.28 6.50 -1.35
C ASP A 38 -4.41 6.42 -2.61
N ALA A 39 -3.33 5.64 -2.54
CA ALA A 39 -2.47 5.44 -3.70
C ALA A 39 -3.21 4.72 -4.83
N ILE A 40 -4.05 3.74 -4.49
CA ILE A 40 -4.86 3.03 -5.48
C ILE A 40 -5.78 3.99 -6.21
N ILE A 41 -6.46 4.86 -5.46
CA ILE A 41 -7.37 5.85 -6.03
C ILE A 41 -6.63 6.78 -7.00
N GLU A 42 -5.43 7.19 -6.63
CA GLU A 42 -4.61 8.08 -7.47
C GLU A 42 -4.17 7.43 -8.77
N THR A 43 -4.15 6.09 -8.84
CA THR A 43 -3.73 5.38 -10.05
C THR A 43 -4.88 5.07 -10.99
N PHE A 44 -6.12 5.41 -10.63
CA PHE A 44 -7.27 5.21 -11.52
C PHE A 44 -7.12 6.09 -12.75
N ASP A 45 -7.48 5.53 -13.91
CA ASP A 45 -7.44 6.30 -15.14
C ASP A 45 -8.68 7.22 -15.24
N GLU A 46 -8.75 8.00 -16.32
CA GLU A 46 -9.82 8.97 -16.53
C GLU A 46 -11.19 8.31 -16.65
N ASP A 47 -11.23 7.05 -17.05
CA ASP A 47 -12.47 6.30 -17.19
C ASP A 47 -12.91 5.64 -15.87
N GLY A 48 -12.12 5.81 -14.81
CA GLY A 48 -12.45 5.27 -13.51
C GLY A 48 -12.06 3.80 -13.32
N TYR A 49 -11.28 3.25 -14.23
CA TYR A 49 -10.81 1.87 -14.11
C TYR A 49 -9.45 1.83 -13.43
N PRO A 50 -9.22 0.85 -12.55
CA PRO A 50 -7.90 0.72 -11.94
C PRO A 50 -6.88 0.32 -12.99
N SER A 51 -5.71 0.97 -12.94
CA SER A 51 -4.60 0.63 -13.80
C SER A 51 -3.97 -0.69 -13.34
N GLU A 52 -3.03 -1.22 -14.12
CA GLU A 52 -2.24 -2.38 -13.69
C GLU A 52 -1.53 -2.08 -12.37
N THR A 53 -0.99 -0.87 -12.24
CA THR A 53 -0.36 -0.43 -10.99
C THR A 53 -1.36 -0.47 -9.83
N GLY A 54 -2.58 0.03 -10.04
CA GLY A 54 -3.62 -0.02 -9.03
C GLY A 54 -3.97 -1.43 -8.62
N ASN A 55 -4.00 -2.36 -9.57
CA ASN A 55 -4.26 -3.77 -9.27
C ASN A 55 -3.16 -4.38 -8.43
N GLN A 56 -1.90 -4.02 -8.68
CA GLN A 56 -0.77 -4.49 -7.88
C GLN A 56 -0.81 -3.92 -6.47
N LEU A 57 -1.19 -2.64 -6.33
CA LEU A 57 -1.36 -2.02 -5.01
C LEU A 57 -2.48 -2.70 -4.24
N GLN A 58 -3.59 -3.02 -4.92
CA GLN A 58 -4.70 -3.73 -4.29
C GLN A 58 -4.28 -5.10 -3.79
N LYS A 59 -3.46 -5.80 -4.57
CA LYS A 59 -2.95 -7.10 -4.16
C LYS A 59 -2.11 -6.99 -2.89
N ILE A 60 -1.23 -5.99 -2.81
CA ILE A 60 -0.43 -5.76 -1.62
C ILE A 60 -1.31 -5.40 -0.43
N TYR A 61 -2.32 -4.57 -0.65
CA TYR A 61 -3.30 -4.23 0.38
C TYR A 61 -3.94 -5.50 0.96
N ASP A 62 -4.42 -6.37 0.08
CA ASP A 62 -5.07 -7.61 0.51
C ASP A 62 -4.09 -8.51 1.28
N GLU A 63 -2.86 -8.62 0.82
CA GLU A 63 -1.85 -9.44 1.48
C GLU A 63 -1.56 -8.92 2.90
N ILE A 64 -1.42 -7.61 3.06
CA ILE A 64 -1.19 -7.01 4.37
C ILE A 64 -2.41 -7.17 5.26
N TYR A 65 -3.59 -6.93 4.72
CA TYR A 65 -4.85 -7.08 5.44
C TYR A 65 -4.98 -8.49 6.02
N LEU A 66 -4.75 -9.49 5.18
CA LEU A 66 -4.86 -10.89 5.62
C LEU A 66 -3.78 -11.27 6.63
N MET A 67 -2.60 -10.67 6.54
CA MET A 67 -1.50 -10.97 7.45
C MET A 67 -1.76 -10.44 8.86
N TYR A 68 -2.42 -9.29 8.99
CA TYR A 68 -2.60 -8.61 10.28
C TYR A 68 -4.03 -8.62 10.80
N GLU A 69 -4.94 -9.18 10.05
CA GLU A 69 -6.31 -9.41 10.48
C GLU A 69 -6.46 -10.86 10.94
#